data_b1d9df047d94582e2dc57aea213bfcae
#
_entry.id   b1d9df047d94582e2dc57aea213bfcae
#
_cell.length_a   1.000
_cell.length_b   1.000
_cell.length_c   1.000
_cell.angle_alpha   90.00
_cell.angle_beta   90.00
_cell.angle_gamma   90.00
#
_symmetry.space_group_name_H-M   'P 1'
#
loop_
_entity.id
_entity.type
_entity.pdbx_description
1 polymer ?
#
loop_
_entity_poly.entity_id
_entity_poly.type
_entity_poly.pdbx_seq_one_letter_code
_entity_poly.pdbx_strand_id
1 'polypeptide(L)'
;TAEASVSVESSDDEVNWTERLAVFTPADDRAIMKLLTSFRAASKRLKIDTASVAPYIAIAMLGQRMEFPFPPDSPYDPYNIGIESESELSVQGNHLGDVIYYYPIAQRVVFSNPLRSFITDTYKPFWDTHGKLRKSFAWAWDLTAYPDVVYFMKLTKNARLSMPLSVGTYADSLAVEMEGVAEP
;
A
#
# COMPACT_ATOMS: atom_id res chain seq x y z
N THR A 1 9.75 0.91 -23.40
CA THR A 1 9.34 -0.08 -22.39
C THR A 1 10.49 -0.99 -22.08
N ALA A 2 11.07 -0.91 -20.89
CA ALA A 2 12.14 -1.81 -20.48
C ALA A 2 11.53 -3.21 -20.28
N GLU A 3 11.96 -4.17 -21.07
CA GLU A 3 11.60 -5.58 -20.91
C GLU A 3 12.41 -6.19 -19.76
N ALA A 4 12.28 -5.63 -18.57
CA ALA A 4 12.88 -6.21 -17.38
C ALA A 4 12.00 -7.28 -16.80
N SER A 5 12.53 -8.44 -16.52
CA SER A 5 11.82 -9.48 -15.78
C SER A 5 12.17 -9.43 -14.30
N VAL A 6 11.20 -9.71 -13.46
CA VAL A 6 11.31 -9.61 -12.01
C VAL A 6 10.93 -10.93 -11.36
N SER A 7 11.70 -11.37 -10.39
CA SER A 7 11.38 -12.50 -9.53
C SER A 7 11.76 -12.24 -8.08
N VAL A 8 11.22 -13.02 -7.16
CA VAL A 8 11.59 -12.99 -5.74
C VAL A 8 12.20 -14.33 -5.36
N GLU A 9 13.35 -14.27 -4.76
CA GLU A 9 14.09 -15.45 -4.33
C GLU A 9 14.41 -15.37 -2.83
N SER A 10 14.55 -16.53 -2.21
CA SER A 10 14.95 -16.66 -0.81
C SER A 10 16.06 -17.68 -0.63
N SER A 11 16.85 -17.49 0.42
CA SER A 11 17.95 -18.39 0.78
C SER A 11 18.15 -18.42 2.29
N ASP A 12 18.58 -19.53 2.81
CA ASP A 12 19.00 -19.67 4.21
C ASP A 12 20.53 -19.62 4.37
N ASP A 13 21.28 -19.81 3.27
CA ASP A 13 22.75 -19.87 3.25
C ASP A 13 23.41 -18.83 2.33
N GLU A 14 22.61 -17.97 1.67
CA GLU A 14 23.03 -16.96 0.68
C GLU A 14 23.77 -17.52 -0.56
N VAL A 15 23.78 -18.82 -0.70
CA VAL A 15 24.41 -19.53 -1.82
C VAL A 15 23.33 -20.17 -2.70
N ASN A 16 22.44 -20.92 -2.07
CA ASN A 16 21.35 -21.62 -2.75
C ASN A 16 20.07 -20.80 -2.69
N TRP A 17 19.63 -20.31 -3.84
CA TRP A 17 18.44 -19.44 -3.93
C TRP A 17 17.25 -20.21 -4.49
N THR A 18 16.14 -20.12 -3.80
CA THR A 18 14.86 -20.72 -4.19
C THR A 18 13.91 -19.63 -4.65
N GLU A 19 13.38 -19.78 -5.86
CA GLU A 19 12.35 -18.90 -6.38
C GLU A 19 11.06 -19.00 -5.56
N ARG A 20 10.51 -17.85 -5.16
CA ARG A 20 9.27 -17.71 -4.39
C ARG A 20 8.17 -17.02 -5.16
N LEU A 21 8.54 -16.23 -6.13
CA LEU A 21 7.64 -15.65 -7.12
C LEU A 21 8.21 -15.96 -8.49
N ALA A 22 7.40 -16.61 -9.31
CA ALA A 22 7.77 -16.90 -10.70
C ALA A 22 8.09 -15.59 -11.45
N VAL A 23 9.05 -15.69 -12.34
CA VAL A 23 9.47 -14.58 -13.19
C VAL A 23 8.26 -13.96 -13.90
N PHE A 24 8.12 -12.67 -13.82
CA PHE A 24 7.12 -11.89 -14.56
C PHE A 24 7.73 -10.63 -15.15
N THR A 25 7.15 -10.16 -16.23
CA THR A 25 7.51 -8.87 -16.85
C THR A 25 6.41 -7.87 -16.54
N PRO A 26 6.71 -6.73 -15.90
CA PRO A 26 5.74 -5.64 -15.75
C PRO A 26 5.18 -5.19 -17.09
N ALA A 27 3.87 -5.02 -17.16
CA ALA A 27 3.22 -4.57 -18.39
C ALA A 27 3.42 -3.06 -18.64
N ASP A 28 3.59 -2.30 -17.57
CA ASP A 28 3.76 -0.84 -17.56
C ASP A 28 4.56 -0.39 -16.33
N ASP A 29 4.67 0.91 -16.13
CA ASP A 29 5.44 1.52 -15.04
C ASP A 29 4.62 1.76 -13.76
N ARG A 30 3.40 1.20 -13.66
CA ARG A 30 2.54 1.37 -12.49
C ARG A 30 2.98 0.51 -11.31
N ALA A 31 2.42 0.84 -10.15
CA ALA A 31 2.63 0.05 -8.93
C ALA A 31 2.13 -1.39 -9.11
N ILE A 32 2.93 -2.35 -8.67
CA ILE A 32 2.63 -3.77 -8.79
C ILE A 32 2.65 -4.40 -7.39
N MET A 33 1.57 -5.04 -7.01
CA MET A 33 1.51 -5.87 -5.82
C MET A 33 1.36 -7.35 -6.21
N LYS A 34 2.28 -8.17 -5.73
CA LYS A 34 2.22 -9.63 -5.91
C LYS A 34 2.11 -10.33 -4.55
N LEU A 35 1.16 -11.23 -4.46
CA LEU A 35 0.99 -12.07 -3.28
C LEU A 35 1.91 -13.28 -3.38
N LEU A 36 2.66 -13.51 -2.31
CA LEU A 36 3.55 -14.66 -2.18
C LEU A 36 2.95 -15.66 -1.19
N THR A 37 3.15 -16.94 -1.45
CA THR A 37 2.93 -17.96 -0.43
C THR A 37 3.83 -17.67 0.77
N SER A 38 3.29 -17.77 1.98
CA SER A 38 4.06 -17.51 3.19
C SER A 38 5.30 -18.42 3.26
N PHE A 39 6.46 -17.83 3.50
CA PHE A 39 7.71 -18.54 3.68
C PHE A 39 8.59 -17.88 4.75
N ARG A 40 9.50 -18.66 5.30
CA ARG A 40 10.53 -18.17 6.21
C ARG A 40 11.89 -18.45 5.58
N ALA A 41 12.75 -17.47 5.58
CA ALA A 41 14.13 -17.58 5.11
C ALA A 41 15.01 -16.53 5.77
N ALA A 42 16.29 -16.80 5.91
CA ALA A 42 17.27 -15.90 6.48
C ALA A 42 17.47 -14.68 5.57
N SER A 43 17.57 -14.92 4.28
CA SER A 43 17.83 -13.88 3.26
C SER A 43 16.76 -13.90 2.17
N LYS A 44 16.44 -12.72 1.65
CA LYS A 44 15.46 -12.51 0.58
C LYS A 44 16.02 -11.49 -0.41
N ARG A 45 15.82 -11.72 -1.70
CA ARG A 45 16.20 -10.75 -2.73
C ARG A 45 15.13 -10.58 -3.81
N LEU A 46 15.05 -9.39 -4.32
CA LEU A 46 14.39 -9.10 -5.58
C LEU A 46 15.43 -9.27 -6.68
N LYS A 47 15.20 -10.19 -7.61
CA LYS A 47 16.06 -10.39 -8.76
C LYS A 47 15.43 -9.73 -9.97
N ILE A 48 16.21 -8.91 -10.66
CA ILE A 48 15.79 -8.18 -11.85
C ILE A 48 16.76 -8.53 -12.96
N ASP A 49 16.23 -9.16 -13.98
CA ASP A 49 16.99 -9.49 -15.18
C ASP A 49 16.58 -8.49 -16.28
N THR A 50 17.56 -7.74 -16.79
CA THR A 50 17.34 -6.70 -17.81
C THR A 50 17.83 -7.16 -19.16
N ALA A 51 17.05 -6.95 -20.22
CA ALA A 51 17.47 -7.31 -21.58
C ALA A 51 18.39 -6.26 -22.19
N SER A 52 18.13 -4.97 -22.04
CA SER A 52 18.88 -3.92 -22.74
C SER A 52 19.04 -2.60 -21.98
N VAL A 53 18.14 -2.24 -21.09
CA VAL A 53 18.15 -0.99 -20.33
C VAL A 53 17.96 -1.27 -18.86
N ALA A 54 18.76 -0.65 -17.99
CA ALA A 54 18.59 -0.78 -16.55
C ALA A 54 17.23 -0.18 -16.12
N PRO A 55 16.38 -0.95 -15.42
CA PRO A 55 15.10 -0.44 -14.94
C PRO A 55 15.31 0.55 -13.80
N TYR A 56 14.43 1.52 -13.71
CA TYR A 56 14.32 2.38 -12.55
C TYR A 56 13.25 1.83 -11.60
N ILE A 57 13.62 1.61 -10.36
CA ILE A 57 12.70 1.19 -9.32
C ILE A 57 12.68 2.26 -8.23
N ALA A 58 11.58 2.98 -8.12
CA ALA A 58 11.42 4.01 -7.11
C ALA A 58 11.29 3.39 -5.70
N ILE A 59 10.46 2.36 -5.56
CA ILE A 59 10.19 1.70 -4.27
C ILE A 59 10.04 0.21 -4.51
N ALA A 60 10.71 -0.59 -3.69
CA ALA A 60 10.49 -2.03 -3.60
C ALA A 60 10.21 -2.42 -2.15
N MET A 61 9.12 -3.12 -1.90
CA MET A 61 8.72 -3.56 -0.57
C MET A 61 8.47 -5.05 -0.54
N LEU A 62 9.00 -5.71 0.47
CA LEU A 62 8.70 -7.10 0.78
C LEU A 62 8.24 -7.16 2.25
N GLY A 63 7.01 -7.57 2.48
CA GLY A 63 6.42 -7.52 3.80
C GLY A 63 5.38 -8.59 4.07
N GLN A 64 4.83 -8.56 5.26
CA GLN A 64 3.75 -9.43 5.65
C GLN A 64 2.41 -8.82 5.20
N ARG A 65 1.54 -9.64 4.64
CA ARG A 65 0.16 -9.27 4.33
C ARG A 65 -0.68 -9.23 5.60
N MET A 66 -1.44 -8.16 5.76
CA MET A 66 -2.58 -8.08 6.67
C MET A 66 -3.84 -7.95 5.83
N GLU A 67 -4.81 -8.79 6.08
CA GLU A 67 -6.10 -8.79 5.38
C GLU A 67 -7.23 -8.55 6.37
N PHE A 68 -8.13 -7.64 6.00
CA PHE A 68 -9.35 -7.41 6.76
C PHE A 68 -10.36 -8.51 6.40
N PRO A 69 -10.90 -9.25 7.38
CA PRO A 69 -11.80 -10.39 7.12
C PRO A 69 -13.23 -9.97 6.75
N PHE A 70 -13.46 -8.68 6.57
CA PHE A 70 -14.76 -8.08 6.25
C PHE A 70 -14.57 -6.88 5.32
N PRO A 71 -15.54 -6.61 4.44
CA PRO A 71 -15.49 -5.44 3.57
C PRO A 71 -15.63 -4.14 4.38
N PRO A 72 -15.14 -3.01 3.85
CA PRO A 72 -15.38 -1.71 4.45
C PRO A 72 -16.87 -1.33 4.41
N ASP A 73 -17.28 -0.51 5.37
CA ASP A 73 -18.63 0.05 5.41
C ASP A 73 -18.85 1.01 4.23
N SER A 74 -20.08 1.05 3.75
CA SER A 74 -20.48 2.02 2.74
C SER A 74 -20.87 3.38 3.38
N PRO A 75 -20.50 4.53 2.76
CA PRO A 75 -19.75 4.62 1.51
C PRO A 75 -18.23 4.52 1.73
N TYR A 76 -17.54 3.79 0.86
CA TYR A 76 -16.09 3.77 0.76
C TYR A 76 -15.66 4.20 -0.63
N ASP A 77 -14.77 5.17 -0.73
CA ASP A 77 -14.23 5.67 -2.00
C ASP A 77 -12.73 5.29 -2.10
N PRO A 78 -12.38 4.29 -2.94
CA PRO A 78 -10.98 3.90 -3.15
C PRO A 78 -10.18 4.92 -3.98
N TYR A 79 -10.84 5.87 -4.66
CA TYR A 79 -10.24 6.84 -5.58
C TYR A 79 -10.29 8.28 -5.05
N ASN A 80 -10.31 8.49 -3.74
CA ASN A 80 -10.27 9.83 -3.16
C ASN A 80 -8.88 10.46 -3.36
N ILE A 81 -8.63 10.89 -4.61
CA ILE A 81 -7.37 11.46 -5.09
C ILE A 81 -7.59 12.95 -5.36
N GLY A 82 -6.76 13.79 -4.78
CA GLY A 82 -6.73 15.23 -5.03
C GLY A 82 -5.66 15.64 -6.04
N ILE A 83 -5.58 16.93 -6.29
CA ILE A 83 -4.51 17.56 -7.07
C ILE A 83 -3.91 18.65 -6.18
N GLU A 84 -2.62 18.60 -5.95
CA GLU A 84 -1.86 19.68 -5.33
C GLU A 84 -1.14 20.45 -6.42
N SER A 85 -1.57 21.68 -6.65
CA SER A 85 -1.03 22.52 -7.72
C SER A 85 -0.94 23.98 -7.27
N GLU A 86 -0.06 24.73 -7.92
CA GLU A 86 0.05 26.16 -7.80
C GLU A 86 -0.31 26.80 -9.13
N SER A 87 -1.23 27.79 -9.07
CA SER A 87 -1.69 28.54 -10.23
C SER A 87 -1.18 29.98 -10.15
N GLU A 88 -0.53 30.44 -11.18
CA GLU A 88 -0.10 31.85 -11.27
C GLU A 88 -1.06 32.67 -12.14
N LEU A 89 -1.36 33.87 -11.65
CA LEU A 89 -2.13 34.87 -12.39
C LEU A 89 -1.22 36.02 -12.82
N SER A 90 -1.42 36.52 -14.02
CA SER A 90 -0.81 37.79 -14.46
C SER A 90 -1.36 38.94 -13.66
N VAL A 91 -0.66 40.08 -13.70
CA VAL A 91 -1.11 41.36 -13.10
C VAL A 91 -2.52 41.80 -13.59
N GLN A 92 -2.92 41.30 -14.76
CA GLN A 92 -4.24 41.57 -15.36
C GLN A 92 -5.29 40.48 -15.05
N GLY A 93 -4.95 39.49 -14.19
CA GLY A 93 -5.85 38.39 -13.80
C GLY A 93 -5.98 37.24 -14.80
N ASN A 94 -5.12 37.17 -15.82
CA ASN A 94 -5.10 36.04 -16.73
C ASN A 94 -4.29 34.86 -16.13
N HIS A 95 -4.79 33.62 -16.28
CA HIS A 95 -4.04 32.44 -15.92
C HIS A 95 -2.76 32.32 -16.76
N LEU A 96 -1.62 32.16 -16.10
CA LEU A 96 -0.33 31.95 -16.74
C LEU A 96 0.02 30.47 -16.90
N GLY A 97 -0.65 29.61 -16.13
CA GLY A 97 -0.45 28.16 -16.12
C GLY A 97 -0.56 27.61 -14.71
N ASP A 98 -0.61 26.29 -14.63
CA ASP A 98 -0.64 25.55 -13.38
C ASP A 98 0.60 24.64 -13.31
N VAL A 99 1.23 24.60 -12.14
CA VAL A 99 2.26 23.63 -11.82
C VAL A 99 1.66 22.59 -10.88
N ILE A 100 1.53 21.36 -11.34
CA ILE A 100 1.05 20.25 -10.52
C ILE A 100 2.26 19.65 -9.81
N TYR A 101 2.22 19.59 -8.48
CA TYR A 101 3.29 19.04 -7.66
C TYR A 101 3.13 17.55 -7.43
N TYR A 102 1.94 17.10 -7.03
CA TYR A 102 1.64 15.69 -6.78
C TYR A 102 0.13 15.47 -6.64
N TYR A 103 -0.27 14.22 -6.57
CA TYR A 103 -1.65 13.79 -6.39
C TYR A 103 -1.82 13.20 -4.98
N PRO A 104 -2.25 13.99 -3.99
CA PRO A 104 -2.50 13.47 -2.66
C PRO A 104 -3.66 12.49 -2.67
N ILE A 105 -3.52 11.41 -1.93
CA ILE A 105 -4.60 10.47 -1.66
C ILE A 105 -4.85 10.42 -0.15
N ALA A 106 -6.10 10.52 0.24
CA ALA A 106 -6.53 10.39 1.62
C ALA A 106 -7.69 9.39 1.69
N GLN A 107 -7.55 8.37 2.50
CA GLN A 107 -8.58 7.35 2.65
C GLN A 107 -8.98 7.21 4.11
N ARG A 108 -10.27 7.04 4.33
CA ARG A 108 -10.85 6.66 5.61
C ARG A 108 -11.70 5.42 5.41
N VAL A 109 -11.24 4.32 5.97
CA VAL A 109 -11.91 3.03 5.90
C VAL A 109 -12.50 2.73 7.25
N VAL A 110 -13.79 2.44 7.28
CA VAL A 110 -14.52 2.11 8.52
C VAL A 110 -15.05 0.69 8.39
N PHE A 111 -14.94 -0.04 9.46
CA PHE A 111 -15.45 -1.40 9.59
C PHE A 111 -16.36 -1.46 10.82
N SER A 112 -17.63 -1.81 10.62
CA SER A 112 -18.58 -2.05 11.72
C SER A 112 -18.46 -3.46 12.26
N ASN A 113 -18.60 -3.57 13.58
CA ASN A 113 -18.61 -4.83 14.31
C ASN A 113 -17.41 -5.76 14.02
N PRO A 114 -16.16 -5.26 13.99
CA PRO A 114 -15.01 -6.12 13.81
C PRO A 114 -14.83 -7.04 15.03
N LEU A 115 -14.31 -8.25 14.78
CA LEU A 115 -13.95 -9.16 15.88
C LEU A 115 -12.86 -8.53 16.75
N ARG A 116 -13.01 -8.58 18.06
CA ARG A 116 -11.97 -8.07 19.00
C ARG A 116 -10.65 -8.79 18.83
N SER A 117 -10.69 -10.11 18.58
CA SER A 117 -9.47 -10.89 18.31
C SER A 117 -8.71 -10.37 17.08
N PHE A 118 -9.41 -9.98 16.01
CA PHE A 118 -8.74 -9.35 14.87
C PHE A 118 -8.03 -8.06 15.28
N ILE A 119 -8.67 -7.21 16.08
CA ILE A 119 -8.06 -5.95 16.53
C ILE A 119 -6.85 -6.23 17.44
N THR A 120 -6.97 -7.16 18.38
CA THR A 120 -5.90 -7.43 19.36
C THR A 120 -4.73 -8.22 18.76
N ASP A 121 -5.03 -9.21 17.91
CA ASP A 121 -4.05 -10.20 17.48
C ASP A 121 -3.43 -9.87 16.10
N THR A 122 -4.12 -9.03 15.30
CA THR A 122 -3.69 -8.68 13.95
C THR A 122 -3.45 -7.18 13.79
N TYR A 123 -4.46 -6.34 14.05
CA TYR A 123 -4.35 -4.91 13.79
C TYR A 123 -3.45 -4.19 14.81
N LYS A 124 -3.51 -4.56 16.09
CA LYS A 124 -2.65 -3.95 17.12
C LYS A 124 -1.16 -4.18 16.90
N PRO A 125 -0.66 -5.38 16.54
CA PRO A 125 0.73 -5.58 16.15
C PRO A 125 1.16 -4.70 14.96
N PHE A 126 0.30 -4.57 13.93
CA PHE A 126 0.55 -3.63 12.84
C PHE A 126 0.63 -2.19 13.33
N TRP A 127 -0.31 -1.77 14.19
CA TRP A 127 -0.28 -0.44 14.80
C TRP A 127 1.01 -0.20 15.59
N ASP A 128 1.45 -1.17 16.39
CA ASP A 128 2.65 -1.03 17.22
C ASP A 128 3.93 -0.95 16.38
N THR A 129 3.99 -1.61 15.24
CA THR A 129 5.19 -1.68 14.37
C THR A 129 5.22 -0.65 13.25
N HIS A 130 4.06 -0.24 12.73
CA HIS A 130 3.92 0.69 11.59
C HIS A 130 3.17 1.96 11.97
N GLY A 131 2.00 1.85 12.61
CA GLY A 131 1.13 2.98 12.90
C GLY A 131 1.79 4.03 13.79
N LYS A 132 2.26 3.65 14.95
CA LYS A 132 2.95 4.54 15.91
C LYS A 132 4.20 5.21 15.32
N LEU A 133 4.90 4.51 14.45
CA LEU A 133 6.13 4.96 13.82
C LEU A 133 5.87 5.67 12.47
N ARG A 134 4.61 5.75 12.06
CA ARG A 134 4.19 6.30 10.76
C ARG A 134 4.98 5.73 9.58
N LYS A 135 5.32 4.45 9.64
CA LYS A 135 5.96 3.75 8.54
C LYS A 135 4.97 3.56 7.39
N SER A 136 5.48 3.66 6.19
CA SER A 136 4.70 3.43 5.00
C SER A 136 4.42 1.93 4.77
N PHE A 137 3.31 1.66 4.11
CA PHE A 137 2.88 0.33 3.71
C PHE A 137 2.13 0.40 2.37
N ALA A 138 2.06 -0.72 1.67
CA ALA A 138 1.23 -0.83 0.48
C ALA A 138 -0.22 -1.13 0.88
N TRP A 139 -1.14 -0.37 0.32
CA TRP A 139 -2.58 -0.54 0.51
C TRP A 139 -3.24 -0.91 -0.80
N ALA A 140 -4.03 -1.96 -0.80
CA ALA A 140 -4.91 -2.35 -1.89
C ALA A 140 -6.26 -2.76 -1.30
N TRP A 141 -7.35 -2.26 -1.86
CA TRP A 141 -8.68 -2.52 -1.34
C TRP A 141 -9.29 -3.82 -1.90
N ASP A 142 -9.00 -4.17 -3.15
CA ASP A 142 -9.41 -5.42 -3.79
C ASP A 142 -8.40 -5.83 -4.87
N LEU A 143 -7.45 -6.68 -4.51
CA LEU A 143 -6.43 -7.18 -5.43
C LEU A 143 -6.96 -8.16 -6.46
N THR A 144 -8.17 -8.69 -6.27
CA THR A 144 -8.76 -9.67 -7.20
C THR A 144 -9.42 -8.95 -8.36
N ALA A 145 -10.23 -7.92 -8.06
CA ALA A 145 -10.92 -7.16 -9.09
C ALA A 145 -10.06 -6.02 -9.66
N TYR A 146 -9.16 -5.43 -8.85
CA TYR A 146 -8.35 -4.26 -9.21
C TYR A 146 -6.89 -4.44 -8.79
N PRO A 147 -6.14 -5.35 -9.45
CA PRO A 147 -4.77 -5.70 -9.04
C PRO A 147 -3.74 -4.59 -9.26
N ASP A 148 -4.08 -3.59 -10.06
CA ASP A 148 -3.29 -2.40 -10.39
C ASP A 148 -3.60 -1.19 -9.49
N VAL A 149 -4.64 -1.27 -8.65
CA VAL A 149 -5.01 -0.20 -7.73
C VAL A 149 -4.33 -0.42 -6.38
N VAL A 150 -3.07 -0.01 -6.32
CA VAL A 150 -2.22 -0.15 -5.13
C VAL A 150 -1.62 1.21 -4.80
N TYR A 151 -1.75 1.60 -3.53
CA TYR A 151 -1.25 2.88 -3.05
C TYR A 151 -0.17 2.70 -2.00
N PHE A 152 0.81 3.59 -2.03
CA PHE A 152 1.83 3.69 -1.00
C PHE A 152 1.36 4.67 0.08
N MET A 153 0.93 4.13 1.20
CA MET A 153 0.23 4.86 2.25
C MET A 153 0.97 4.85 3.57
N LYS A 154 0.62 5.76 4.44
CA LYS A 154 0.95 5.77 5.88
C LYS A 154 -0.29 6.19 6.67
N LEU A 155 -0.36 5.83 7.94
CA LEU A 155 -1.43 6.33 8.80
C LEU A 155 -1.32 7.84 8.99
N THR A 156 -2.45 8.54 9.04
CA THR A 156 -2.48 9.98 9.28
C THR A 156 -1.87 10.34 10.64
N LYS A 157 -1.44 11.58 10.81
CA LYS A 157 -0.87 12.07 12.09
C LYS A 157 -1.86 11.98 13.27
N ASN A 158 -3.15 11.97 12.97
CA ASN A 158 -4.23 11.93 13.95
C ASN A 158 -4.84 10.52 14.10
N ALA A 159 -4.32 9.52 13.36
CA ALA A 159 -4.80 8.16 13.47
C ALA A 159 -4.69 7.64 14.92
N ARG A 160 -5.68 6.89 15.35
CA ARG A 160 -5.76 6.33 16.71
C ARG A 160 -6.09 4.86 16.64
N LEU A 161 -5.46 4.09 17.50
CA LEU A 161 -5.94 2.75 17.80
C LEU A 161 -7.10 2.89 18.78
N SER A 162 -8.32 2.66 18.30
CA SER A 162 -9.54 2.68 19.10
C SER A 162 -10.25 1.34 18.98
N MET A 163 -10.73 0.84 20.08
CA MET A 163 -11.54 -0.35 20.15
C MET A 163 -12.74 -0.07 21.08
N PRO A 164 -13.76 0.69 20.61
CA PRO A 164 -14.97 0.90 21.39
C PRO A 164 -15.60 -0.45 21.67
N LEU A 165 -15.96 -0.69 22.92
CA LEU A 165 -16.50 -1.97 23.33
C LEU A 165 -17.99 -2.04 22.98
N SER A 166 -18.34 -3.07 22.23
CA SER A 166 -19.72 -3.52 22.01
C SER A 166 -20.02 -4.74 22.88
N VAL A 167 -21.21 -5.26 22.80
CA VAL A 167 -21.62 -6.46 23.53
C VAL A 167 -20.99 -7.71 22.89
N GLY A 168 -20.47 -8.61 23.71
CA GLY A 168 -19.93 -9.90 23.27
C GLY A 168 -18.49 -9.81 22.70
N THR A 169 -18.22 -10.53 21.62
CA THR A 169 -16.90 -10.71 21.01
C THR A 169 -16.52 -9.63 19.99
N TYR A 170 -17.42 -8.70 19.71
CA TYR A 170 -17.24 -7.65 18.71
C TYR A 170 -16.83 -6.33 19.36
N ALA A 171 -16.08 -5.53 18.62
CA ALA A 171 -15.95 -4.09 18.86
C ALA A 171 -17.05 -3.36 18.06
N ASP A 172 -17.35 -2.13 18.46
CA ASP A 172 -18.36 -1.31 17.77
C ASP A 172 -17.92 -0.93 16.36
N SER A 173 -16.71 -0.40 16.27
CA SER A 173 -16.13 -0.03 14.97
C SER A 173 -14.60 -0.02 15.01
N LEU A 174 -14.00 -0.13 13.83
CA LEU A 174 -12.59 0.13 13.58
C LEU A 174 -12.45 1.11 12.41
N ALA A 175 -11.89 2.27 12.65
CA ALA A 175 -11.59 3.24 11.60
C ALA A 175 -10.09 3.29 11.32
N VAL A 176 -9.72 3.24 10.05
CA VAL A 176 -8.35 3.35 9.56
C VAL A 176 -8.26 4.58 8.67
N GLU A 177 -7.45 5.55 9.07
CA GLU A 177 -7.25 6.79 8.32
C GLU A 177 -5.83 6.81 7.77
N MET A 178 -5.72 6.96 6.46
CA MET A 178 -4.48 6.83 5.71
C MET A 178 -4.30 8.01 4.77
N GLU A 179 -3.04 8.37 4.55
CA GLU A 179 -2.63 9.39 3.59
C GLU A 179 -1.44 8.89 2.76
N GLY A 180 -1.35 9.31 1.52
CA GLY A 180 -0.28 8.94 0.63
C GLY A 180 -0.25 9.80 -0.62
N VAL A 181 0.46 9.32 -1.63
CA VAL A 181 0.54 9.95 -2.95
C VAL A 181 0.13 8.91 -3.98
N ALA A 182 -0.80 9.27 -4.85
CA ALA A 182 -1.13 8.47 -6.01
C ALA A 182 -0.12 8.75 -7.13
N GLU A 183 0.12 7.74 -7.95
CA GLU A 183 0.86 7.94 -9.20
C GLU A 183 0.01 8.76 -10.18
N PRO A 184 0.63 9.65 -10.98
CA PRO A 184 -0.06 10.46 -11.97
C PRO A 184 -0.65 9.64 -13.12
#